data_3e59f7587ff9c6780b29c2aab58f5895
#
_entry.id   3e59f7587ff9c6780b29c2aab58f5895
#
_cell.length_a   1.000
_cell.length_b   1.000
_cell.length_c   1.000
_cell.angle_alpha   90.00
_cell.angle_beta   90.00
_cell.angle_gamma   90.00
#
_symmetry.space_group_name_H-M   'P 1'
#
loop_
_entity.id
_entity.type
_entity.pdbx_description
1 polymer ?
#
loop_
_entity_poly.entity_id
_entity_poly.type
_entity_poly.pdbx_seq_one_letter_code
_entity_poly.pdbx_strand_id
1 'polypeptide(L)'
;MPSLDSKPSAVLTRLSIMMFLQFFAWGAWFATLNLAMSANGLGDFIGGAYESAPIAAIFAPLFLGLIADRLFPSEKVLGVLMLLGGGIMCVVASIAPQGAEKGGLIVWLMIAYMLCYMPTLGLGNSITFTHLPQELFPKARVWGTIGWIAAGLGLGAVGWSDSLNIFWLGAMSSLLLGIYAFTLPKTPPPAKDKPLNIGALLMVDALKLLKSPPFAVFALCSFLICIPLAYYYGQTANYLGAAGFKEAGAAMTLGQMSEIIFMLLIPFFFRKLGVKVMLLVGMGCWVLRYVLFAMGAPDQVMWMLLMGIALHGICYDFFFVCGFIYTDKKAPAEIRGQAQSLLVFLTQGLGMFVGFRMAFGGSIPFTSIEIPNSVGDYGNAPANHQPLIDNITAAKGEAPTPSFFDTMTGMFGTGYPEGVDASLVEKAMADWQNYWYFPAGMAAVIMVIFAVAFWDKVKTDDVSEAEAAEGLPEDAPA
;
A
#
# COMPACT_ATOMS: atom_id res chain seq x y z
N MET A 1 -35.21 13.84 -7.60
CA MET A 1 -35.59 12.64 -8.35
C MET A 1 -34.35 12.13 -9.06
N PRO A 2 -33.89 10.89 -8.82
CA PRO A 2 -32.82 10.31 -9.62
C PRO A 2 -33.35 10.13 -11.04
N SER A 3 -32.58 10.54 -12.03
CA SER A 3 -32.89 10.30 -13.43
C SER A 3 -33.00 8.80 -13.67
N LEU A 4 -34.06 8.38 -14.31
CA LEU A 4 -34.46 6.99 -14.62
C LEU A 4 -33.50 6.20 -15.52
N ASP A 5 -32.25 6.64 -15.73
CA ASP A 5 -31.36 6.11 -16.77
C ASP A 5 -30.20 5.22 -16.29
N SER A 6 -30.12 4.82 -15.03
CA SER A 6 -29.07 3.87 -14.63
C SER A 6 -29.64 2.66 -13.93
N LYS A 7 -29.75 1.55 -14.69
CA LYS A 7 -29.93 0.22 -14.09
C LYS A 7 -28.86 0.04 -12.99
N PRO A 8 -29.17 -0.55 -11.83
CA PRO A 8 -28.19 -0.77 -10.74
C PRO A 8 -26.88 -1.40 -11.22
N SER A 9 -26.95 -2.25 -12.23
CA SER A 9 -25.78 -2.85 -12.89
C SER A 9 -24.85 -1.83 -13.58
N ALA A 10 -25.40 -0.78 -14.18
CA ALA A 10 -24.59 0.25 -14.87
C ALA A 10 -23.84 1.13 -13.86
N VAL A 11 -24.46 1.44 -12.71
CA VAL A 11 -23.81 2.18 -11.63
C VAL A 11 -22.67 1.36 -11.03
N LEU A 12 -22.91 0.08 -10.73
CA LEU A 12 -21.89 -0.83 -10.22
C LEU A 12 -20.70 -0.91 -11.18
N THR A 13 -20.92 -1.07 -12.47
CA THR A 13 -19.85 -1.11 -13.48
C THR A 13 -19.03 0.18 -13.48
N ARG A 14 -19.66 1.35 -13.45
CA ARG A 14 -18.97 2.66 -13.45
C ARG A 14 -18.11 2.84 -12.22
N LEU A 15 -18.59 2.43 -11.05
CA LEU A 15 -17.85 2.52 -9.79
C LEU A 15 -16.74 1.47 -9.71
N SER A 16 -16.94 0.29 -10.29
CA SER A 16 -15.90 -0.73 -10.45
C SER A 16 -14.75 -0.24 -11.33
N ILE A 17 -15.04 0.42 -12.44
CA ILE A 17 -14.01 1.04 -13.31
C ILE A 17 -13.27 2.15 -12.55
N MET A 18 -13.96 2.98 -11.78
CA MET A 18 -13.33 4.00 -10.93
C MET A 18 -12.34 3.35 -9.94
N MET A 19 -12.77 2.32 -9.21
CA MET A 19 -11.90 1.59 -8.27
C MET A 19 -10.71 0.96 -8.97
N PHE A 20 -10.92 0.34 -10.13
CA PHE A 20 -9.85 -0.24 -10.94
C PHE A 20 -8.81 0.82 -11.32
N LEU A 21 -9.23 1.92 -11.93
CA LEU A 21 -8.33 2.99 -12.36
C LEU A 21 -7.59 3.64 -11.19
N GLN A 22 -8.26 3.81 -10.05
CA GLN A 22 -7.67 4.41 -8.86
C GLN A 22 -6.49 3.60 -8.33
N PHE A 23 -6.67 2.31 -8.15
CA PHE A 23 -5.62 1.44 -7.65
C PHE A 23 -4.59 1.05 -8.71
N PHE A 24 -4.99 1.02 -9.98
CA PHE A 24 -4.06 0.89 -11.10
C PHE A 24 -3.08 2.07 -11.13
N ALA A 25 -3.56 3.31 -10.97
CA ALA A 25 -2.72 4.50 -10.96
C ALA A 25 -1.67 4.49 -9.84
N TRP A 26 -1.99 3.91 -8.68
CA TRP A 26 -1.02 3.76 -7.59
C TRP A 26 -0.08 2.58 -7.83
N GLY A 27 -0.62 1.43 -8.21
CA GLY A 27 0.18 0.23 -8.53
C GLY A 27 1.15 0.42 -9.70
N ALA A 28 0.83 1.33 -10.62
CA ALA A 28 1.64 1.64 -11.80
C ALA A 28 3.08 2.09 -11.50
N TRP A 29 3.36 2.59 -10.29
CA TRP A 29 4.68 3.07 -9.92
C TRP A 29 5.13 2.60 -8.53
N PHE A 30 4.22 2.45 -7.57
CA PHE A 30 4.58 2.29 -6.15
C PHE A 30 5.35 0.98 -5.87
N ALA A 31 4.93 -0.13 -6.48
CA ALA A 31 5.50 -1.45 -6.17
C ALA A 31 6.95 -1.61 -6.65
N THR A 32 7.32 -0.94 -7.73
CA THR A 32 8.65 -1.06 -8.37
C THR A 32 9.46 0.23 -8.33
N LEU A 33 8.99 1.25 -7.60
CA LEU A 33 9.63 2.56 -7.48
C LEU A 33 11.10 2.47 -7.10
N ASN A 34 11.40 1.67 -6.07
CA ASN A 34 12.75 1.46 -5.57
C ASN A 34 13.68 0.89 -6.65
N LEU A 35 13.26 -0.18 -7.33
CA LEU A 35 14.06 -0.80 -8.39
C LEU A 35 14.26 0.14 -9.58
N ALA A 36 13.20 0.82 -10.03
CA ALA A 36 13.30 1.79 -11.11
C ALA A 36 14.22 2.97 -10.76
N MET A 37 14.14 3.50 -9.54
CA MET A 37 15.00 4.59 -9.11
C MET A 37 16.45 4.13 -8.93
N SER A 38 16.69 2.93 -8.34
CA SER A 38 18.04 2.37 -8.19
C SER A 38 18.71 2.14 -9.55
N ALA A 39 18.00 1.54 -10.50
CA ALA A 39 18.53 1.26 -11.84
C ALA A 39 18.82 2.52 -12.68
N ASN A 40 18.31 3.70 -12.28
CA ASN A 40 18.45 4.95 -13.04
C ASN A 40 19.15 6.05 -12.24
N GLY A 41 19.99 5.70 -11.25
CA GLY A 41 20.85 6.65 -10.54
C GLY A 41 20.10 7.60 -9.59
N LEU A 42 18.91 7.23 -9.13
CA LEU A 42 18.08 7.99 -8.18
C LEU A 42 18.00 7.31 -6.81
N GLY A 43 18.92 6.40 -6.48
CA GLY A 43 18.91 5.59 -5.26
C GLY A 43 18.76 6.39 -3.98
N ASP A 44 19.49 7.50 -3.83
CA ASP A 44 19.49 8.35 -2.62
C ASP A 44 18.13 9.03 -2.35
N PHE A 45 17.22 9.04 -3.31
CA PHE A 45 15.93 9.72 -3.22
C PHE A 45 14.74 8.78 -3.01
N ILE A 46 14.98 7.47 -2.99
CA ILE A 46 13.93 6.44 -2.84
C ILE A 46 13.15 6.62 -1.53
N GLY A 47 13.87 6.82 -0.42
CA GLY A 47 13.25 7.01 0.89
C GLY A 47 12.25 8.16 0.89
N GLY A 48 12.67 9.33 0.42
CA GLY A 48 11.80 10.50 0.30
C GLY A 48 10.62 10.31 -0.64
N ALA A 49 10.80 9.58 -1.73
CA ALA A 49 9.73 9.27 -2.67
C ALA A 49 8.65 8.37 -2.04
N TYR A 50 9.03 7.33 -1.27
CA TYR A 50 8.08 6.50 -0.54
C TYR A 50 7.40 7.24 0.62
N GLU A 51 8.10 8.13 1.33
CA GLU A 51 7.53 8.95 2.41
C GLU A 51 6.43 9.89 1.93
N SER A 52 6.36 10.19 0.66
CA SER A 52 5.29 11.01 0.07
C SER A 52 3.90 10.47 0.40
N ALA A 53 3.72 9.15 0.41
CA ALA A 53 2.44 8.51 0.69
C ALA A 53 1.99 8.68 2.16
N PRO A 54 2.79 8.33 3.18
CA PRO A 54 2.40 8.54 4.57
C PRO A 54 2.28 10.02 4.95
N ILE A 55 3.11 10.91 4.42
CA ILE A 55 2.95 12.36 4.62
C ILE A 55 1.57 12.80 4.13
N ALA A 56 1.19 12.41 2.92
CA ALA A 56 -0.12 12.76 2.38
C ALA A 56 -1.28 12.10 3.16
N ALA A 57 -1.11 10.86 3.64
CA ALA A 57 -2.12 10.16 4.44
C ALA A 57 -2.41 10.87 5.78
N ILE A 58 -1.42 11.54 6.38
CA ILE A 58 -1.59 12.35 7.59
C ILE A 58 -2.53 13.53 7.32
N PHE A 59 -2.40 14.19 6.16
CA PHE A 59 -3.16 15.40 5.82
C PHE A 59 -4.50 15.13 5.11
N ALA A 60 -4.66 13.97 4.48
CA ALA A 60 -5.84 13.62 3.69
C ALA A 60 -7.17 13.77 4.44
N PRO A 61 -7.34 13.32 5.71
CA PRO A 61 -8.58 13.48 6.44
C PRO A 61 -8.96 14.95 6.68
N LEU A 62 -7.97 15.83 6.91
CA LEU A 62 -8.20 17.26 7.07
C LEU A 62 -8.72 17.89 5.78
N PHE A 63 -8.11 17.55 4.64
CA PHE A 63 -8.57 18.02 3.34
C PHE A 63 -10.00 17.57 3.05
N LEU A 64 -10.30 16.29 3.26
CA LEU A 64 -11.64 15.72 3.04
C LEU A 64 -12.68 16.44 3.89
N GLY A 65 -12.48 16.53 5.20
CA GLY A 65 -13.44 17.11 6.12
C GLY A 65 -13.62 18.62 5.97
N LEU A 66 -12.60 19.37 5.55
CA LEU A 66 -12.67 20.81 5.38
C LEU A 66 -13.20 21.23 4.00
N ILE A 67 -12.84 20.52 2.95
CA ILE A 67 -13.08 20.95 1.57
C ILE A 67 -14.09 20.04 0.87
N ALA A 68 -13.74 18.75 0.71
CA ALA A 68 -14.50 17.86 -0.15
C ALA A 68 -15.90 17.56 0.39
N ASP A 69 -16.03 17.36 1.71
CA ASP A 69 -17.32 17.01 2.31
C ASP A 69 -18.28 18.19 2.42
N ARG A 70 -17.82 19.42 2.15
CA ARG A 70 -18.62 20.64 2.41
C ARG A 70 -18.86 21.51 1.18
N LEU A 71 -17.85 21.64 0.32
CA LEU A 71 -17.86 22.71 -0.69
C LEU A 71 -18.22 22.21 -2.09
N PHE A 72 -17.76 21.02 -2.46
CA PHE A 72 -17.86 20.56 -3.84
C PHE A 72 -18.37 19.12 -3.94
N PRO A 73 -19.04 18.75 -5.04
CA PRO A 73 -19.43 17.37 -5.31
C PRO A 73 -18.21 16.45 -5.37
N SER A 74 -18.29 15.29 -4.71
CA SER A 74 -17.15 14.40 -4.50
C SER A 74 -16.53 13.91 -5.82
N GLU A 75 -17.33 13.61 -6.84
CA GLU A 75 -16.86 13.19 -8.17
C GLU A 75 -16.04 14.28 -8.86
N LYS A 76 -16.41 15.56 -8.65
CA LYS A 76 -15.66 16.69 -9.25
C LYS A 76 -14.34 16.92 -8.52
N VAL A 77 -14.32 16.81 -7.18
CA VAL A 77 -13.09 16.92 -6.39
C VAL A 77 -12.13 15.82 -6.80
N LEU A 78 -12.60 14.57 -6.90
CA LEU A 78 -11.79 13.44 -7.36
C LEU A 78 -11.22 13.74 -8.76
N GLY A 79 -12.05 14.21 -9.69
CA GLY A 79 -11.60 14.53 -11.05
C GLY A 79 -10.51 15.60 -11.07
N VAL A 80 -10.71 16.71 -10.38
CA VAL A 80 -9.73 17.81 -10.32
C VAL A 80 -8.43 17.36 -9.66
N LEU A 81 -8.49 16.68 -8.52
CA LEU A 81 -7.30 16.18 -7.82
C LEU A 81 -6.50 15.23 -8.69
N MET A 82 -7.15 14.31 -9.39
CA MET A 82 -6.46 13.34 -10.25
C MET A 82 -5.89 13.98 -11.52
N LEU A 83 -6.53 15.02 -12.09
CA LEU A 83 -5.96 15.78 -13.19
C LEU A 83 -4.73 16.58 -12.75
N LEU A 84 -4.80 17.25 -11.59
CA LEU A 84 -3.65 17.99 -11.03
C LEU A 84 -2.51 17.02 -10.69
N GLY A 85 -2.81 15.93 -9.98
CA GLY A 85 -1.83 14.90 -9.65
C GLY A 85 -1.21 14.28 -10.90
N GLY A 86 -2.01 13.91 -11.90
CA GLY A 86 -1.53 13.38 -13.17
C GLY A 86 -0.60 14.37 -13.90
N GLY A 87 -0.95 15.66 -13.89
CA GLY A 87 -0.08 16.72 -14.41
C GLY A 87 1.26 16.82 -13.68
N ILE A 88 1.24 16.77 -12.34
CA ILE A 88 2.47 16.72 -11.52
C ILE A 88 3.30 15.50 -11.87
N MET A 89 2.68 14.31 -11.97
CA MET A 89 3.39 13.09 -12.33
C MET A 89 3.96 13.12 -13.75
N CYS A 90 3.33 13.81 -14.71
CA CYS A 90 3.93 14.09 -16.03
C CYS A 90 5.24 14.89 -15.90
N VAL A 91 5.28 15.88 -15.00
CA VAL A 91 6.50 16.64 -14.72
C VAL A 91 7.56 15.72 -14.13
N VAL A 92 7.22 14.88 -13.12
CA VAL A 92 8.14 13.87 -12.55
C VAL A 92 8.71 12.99 -13.67
N ALA A 93 7.86 12.41 -14.51
CA ALA A 93 8.27 11.54 -15.62
C ALA A 93 9.22 12.24 -16.61
N SER A 94 9.02 13.54 -16.83
CA SER A 94 9.84 14.33 -17.76
C SER A 94 11.21 14.69 -17.19
N ILE A 95 11.33 14.89 -15.87
CA ILE A 95 12.58 15.30 -15.24
C ILE A 95 13.39 14.12 -14.66
N ALA A 96 12.75 12.99 -14.36
CA ALA A 96 13.42 11.83 -13.79
C ALA A 96 14.63 11.33 -14.62
N PRO A 97 14.60 11.33 -15.97
CA PRO A 97 15.76 10.99 -16.77
C PRO A 97 16.97 11.93 -16.64
N GLN A 98 16.80 13.10 -16.00
CA GLN A 98 17.90 14.03 -15.74
C GLN A 98 18.77 13.60 -14.54
N GLY A 99 18.40 12.54 -13.87
CA GLY A 99 19.18 11.89 -12.80
C GLY A 99 19.16 12.65 -11.47
N ALA A 100 20.22 12.42 -10.67
CA ALA A 100 20.33 12.87 -9.29
C ALA A 100 20.20 14.39 -9.08
N GLU A 101 20.57 15.21 -10.06
CA GLU A 101 20.40 16.68 -9.98
C GLU A 101 18.95 17.09 -9.71
N LYS A 102 17.99 16.32 -10.21
CA LYS A 102 16.56 16.57 -10.03
C LYS A 102 15.94 15.76 -8.90
N GLY A 103 16.69 14.89 -8.24
CA GLY A 103 16.17 13.95 -7.24
C GLY A 103 15.40 14.64 -6.11
N GLY A 104 15.93 15.72 -5.54
CA GLY A 104 15.23 16.50 -4.52
C GLY A 104 13.92 17.11 -5.03
N LEU A 105 13.89 17.62 -6.25
CA LEU A 105 12.67 18.14 -6.87
C LEU A 105 11.64 17.03 -7.12
N ILE A 106 12.10 15.84 -7.55
CA ILE A 106 11.24 14.67 -7.75
C ILE A 106 10.55 14.31 -6.43
N VAL A 107 11.27 14.27 -5.32
CA VAL A 107 10.68 13.97 -3.99
C VAL A 107 9.58 14.98 -3.64
N TRP A 108 9.81 16.27 -3.81
CA TRP A 108 8.78 17.29 -3.54
C TRP A 108 7.57 17.18 -4.45
N LEU A 109 7.77 16.86 -5.72
CA LEU A 109 6.68 16.64 -6.67
C LEU A 109 5.91 15.34 -6.33
N MET A 110 6.59 14.30 -5.86
CA MET A 110 5.92 13.07 -5.39
C MET A 110 5.06 13.35 -4.15
N ILE A 111 5.52 14.17 -3.21
CA ILE A 111 4.71 14.63 -2.08
C ILE A 111 3.48 15.40 -2.59
N ALA A 112 3.65 16.32 -3.52
CA ALA A 112 2.55 17.08 -4.10
C ALA A 112 1.54 16.18 -4.84
N TYR A 113 2.04 15.19 -5.60
CA TYR A 113 1.21 14.18 -6.25
C TYR A 113 0.39 13.39 -5.22
N MET A 114 1.04 12.90 -4.16
CA MET A 114 0.36 12.10 -3.14
C MET A 114 -0.63 12.92 -2.30
N LEU A 115 -0.38 14.20 -2.09
CA LEU A 115 -1.37 15.12 -1.48
C LEU A 115 -2.62 15.29 -2.36
N CYS A 116 -2.50 15.16 -3.68
CA CYS A 116 -3.67 15.08 -4.57
C CYS A 116 -4.31 13.68 -4.53
N TYR A 117 -3.50 12.61 -4.47
CA TYR A 117 -3.96 11.23 -4.59
C TYR A 117 -4.64 10.70 -3.31
N MET A 118 -4.02 10.84 -2.14
CA MET A 118 -4.50 10.20 -0.89
C MET A 118 -5.94 10.58 -0.51
N PRO A 119 -6.39 11.84 -0.63
CA PRO A 119 -7.79 12.17 -0.39
C PRO A 119 -8.77 11.44 -1.32
N THR A 120 -8.34 11.08 -2.54
CA THR A 120 -9.22 10.42 -3.51
C THR A 120 -9.64 9.01 -3.08
N LEU A 121 -8.87 8.35 -2.20
CA LEU A 121 -9.25 7.05 -1.63
C LEU A 121 -10.53 7.15 -0.80
N GLY A 122 -10.62 8.16 0.05
CA GLY A 122 -11.84 8.47 0.82
C GLY A 122 -13.00 8.91 -0.07
N LEU A 123 -12.73 9.74 -1.08
CA LEU A 123 -13.75 10.18 -2.05
C LEU A 123 -14.34 9.02 -2.85
N GLY A 124 -13.51 8.09 -3.34
CA GLY A 124 -13.95 6.91 -4.06
C GLY A 124 -14.88 6.04 -3.23
N ASN A 125 -14.55 5.83 -1.95
CA ASN A 125 -15.41 5.12 -1.02
C ASN A 125 -16.73 5.87 -0.78
N SER A 126 -16.68 7.17 -0.51
CA SER A 126 -17.85 8.01 -0.29
C SER A 126 -18.82 8.02 -1.48
N ILE A 127 -18.29 8.16 -2.71
CA ILE A 127 -19.09 8.06 -3.94
C ILE A 127 -19.74 6.68 -4.03
N THR A 128 -18.99 5.63 -3.73
CA THR A 128 -19.49 4.25 -3.83
C THR A 128 -20.61 3.99 -2.82
N PHE A 129 -20.46 4.37 -1.56
CA PHE A 129 -21.49 4.23 -0.53
C PHE A 129 -22.73 5.08 -0.78
N THR A 130 -22.59 6.22 -1.47
CA THR A 130 -23.74 7.06 -1.83
C THR A 130 -24.62 6.42 -2.89
N HIS A 131 -24.07 5.63 -3.79
CA HIS A 131 -24.74 5.14 -5.00
C HIS A 131 -24.98 3.64 -5.04
N LEU A 132 -24.36 2.87 -4.15
CA LEU A 132 -24.55 1.42 -4.03
C LEU A 132 -25.00 1.04 -2.62
N PRO A 133 -25.88 0.03 -2.52
CA PRO A 133 -26.12 -0.66 -1.26
C PRO A 133 -24.81 -1.20 -0.66
N GLN A 134 -24.73 -1.27 0.67
CA GLN A 134 -23.53 -1.66 1.39
C GLN A 134 -23.04 -3.07 0.98
N GLU A 135 -23.98 -3.99 0.69
CA GLU A 135 -23.72 -5.37 0.27
C GLU A 135 -23.02 -5.46 -1.11
N LEU A 136 -23.16 -4.42 -1.94
CA LEU A 136 -22.52 -4.35 -3.26
C LEU A 136 -21.15 -3.65 -3.22
N PHE A 137 -20.78 -2.99 -2.11
CA PHE A 137 -19.49 -2.32 -1.97
C PHE A 137 -18.31 -3.28 -2.21
N PRO A 138 -18.27 -4.51 -1.64
CA PRO A 138 -17.16 -5.44 -1.91
C PRO A 138 -17.03 -5.80 -3.39
N LYS A 139 -18.15 -5.88 -4.14
CA LYS A 139 -18.14 -6.17 -5.59
C LYS A 139 -17.53 -5.03 -6.43
N ALA A 140 -17.66 -3.79 -5.98
CA ALA A 140 -16.98 -2.65 -6.60
C ALA A 140 -15.52 -2.57 -6.13
N ARG A 141 -15.25 -2.79 -4.83
CA ARG A 141 -13.93 -2.61 -4.21
C ARG A 141 -12.89 -3.62 -4.70
N VAL A 142 -13.28 -4.86 -4.98
CA VAL A 142 -12.37 -5.90 -5.50
C VAL A 142 -11.69 -5.49 -6.80
N TRP A 143 -12.35 -4.65 -7.63
CA TRP A 143 -11.75 -4.12 -8.85
C TRP A 143 -10.54 -3.23 -8.58
N GLY A 144 -10.43 -2.65 -7.39
CA GLY A 144 -9.22 -1.96 -6.97
C GLY A 144 -8.02 -2.91 -6.88
N THR A 145 -8.16 -4.04 -6.19
CA THR A 145 -7.09 -5.05 -6.12
C THR A 145 -6.76 -5.61 -7.51
N ILE A 146 -7.78 -5.85 -8.35
CA ILE A 146 -7.57 -6.26 -9.76
C ILE A 146 -6.80 -5.18 -10.53
N GLY A 147 -7.10 -3.88 -10.31
CA GLY A 147 -6.38 -2.77 -10.92
C GLY A 147 -4.90 -2.74 -10.54
N TRP A 148 -4.59 -2.95 -9.27
CA TRP A 148 -3.22 -3.05 -8.79
C TRP A 148 -2.46 -4.23 -9.41
N ILE A 149 -3.08 -5.41 -9.44
CA ILE A 149 -2.53 -6.60 -10.10
C ILE A 149 -2.28 -6.33 -11.59
N ALA A 150 -3.26 -5.74 -12.28
CA ALA A 150 -3.14 -5.40 -13.69
C ALA A 150 -1.99 -4.43 -13.96
N ALA A 151 -1.73 -3.47 -13.07
CA ALA A 151 -0.58 -2.56 -13.17
C ALA A 151 0.74 -3.32 -13.06
N GLY A 152 0.91 -4.18 -12.05
CA GLY A 152 2.13 -4.98 -11.87
C GLY A 152 2.39 -5.97 -13.01
N LEU A 153 1.35 -6.69 -13.46
CA LEU A 153 1.45 -7.57 -14.63
C LEU A 153 1.72 -6.79 -15.92
N GLY A 154 1.10 -5.62 -16.07
CA GLY A 154 1.33 -4.75 -17.22
C GLY A 154 2.78 -4.26 -17.29
N LEU A 155 3.35 -3.82 -16.15
CA LEU A 155 4.77 -3.45 -16.06
C LEU A 155 5.68 -4.61 -16.45
N GLY A 156 5.42 -5.82 -15.93
CA GLY A 156 6.17 -7.01 -16.27
C GLY A 156 6.05 -7.39 -17.74
N ALA A 157 4.85 -7.31 -18.33
CA ALA A 157 4.62 -7.66 -19.73
C ALA A 157 5.37 -6.76 -20.72
N VAL A 158 5.59 -5.49 -20.35
CA VAL A 158 6.31 -4.51 -21.20
C VAL A 158 7.77 -4.31 -20.76
N GLY A 159 8.26 -5.02 -19.73
CA GLY A 159 9.63 -4.90 -19.24
C GLY A 159 9.96 -3.56 -18.60
N TRP A 160 9.03 -2.99 -17.82
CA TRP A 160 9.20 -1.67 -17.21
C TRP A 160 9.40 -1.68 -15.69
N SER A 161 9.62 -2.84 -15.07
CA SER A 161 9.78 -2.92 -13.62
C SER A 161 10.97 -2.12 -13.07
N ASP A 162 12.05 -1.96 -13.88
CA ASP A 162 13.24 -1.17 -13.56
C ASP A 162 13.36 0.14 -14.37
N SER A 163 12.28 0.53 -15.07
CA SER A 163 12.25 1.69 -15.96
C SER A 163 11.55 2.89 -15.33
N LEU A 164 12.06 4.11 -15.58
CA LEU A 164 11.38 5.36 -15.21
C LEU A 164 10.03 5.56 -15.95
N ASN A 165 9.70 4.72 -16.91
CA ASN A 165 8.37 4.70 -17.56
C ASN A 165 7.23 4.40 -16.58
N ILE A 166 7.51 3.88 -15.38
CA ILE A 166 6.53 3.75 -14.29
C ILE A 166 5.86 5.10 -13.98
N PHE A 167 6.59 6.20 -14.04
CA PHE A 167 6.04 7.55 -13.82
C PHE A 167 5.09 7.99 -14.94
N TRP A 168 5.40 7.66 -16.20
CA TRP A 168 4.48 7.91 -17.31
C TRP A 168 3.21 7.08 -17.20
N LEU A 169 3.32 5.80 -16.81
CA LEU A 169 2.15 4.95 -16.61
C LEU A 169 1.28 5.49 -15.47
N GLY A 170 1.89 5.90 -14.34
CA GLY A 170 1.21 6.55 -13.22
C GLY A 170 0.55 7.87 -13.61
N ALA A 171 1.22 8.71 -14.44
CA ALA A 171 0.67 9.95 -14.93
C ALA A 171 -0.56 9.74 -15.81
N MET A 172 -0.43 8.90 -16.83
CA MET A 172 -1.50 8.67 -17.81
C MET A 172 -2.73 8.02 -17.16
N SER A 173 -2.53 7.06 -16.27
CA SER A 173 -3.63 6.43 -15.52
C SER A 173 -4.31 7.40 -14.55
N SER A 174 -3.56 8.30 -13.92
CA SER A 174 -4.11 9.37 -13.08
C SER A 174 -4.95 10.36 -13.89
N LEU A 175 -4.45 10.79 -15.04
CA LEU A 175 -5.20 11.67 -15.96
C LEU A 175 -6.47 10.98 -16.48
N LEU A 176 -6.37 9.70 -16.84
CA LEU A 176 -7.54 8.91 -17.28
C LEU A 176 -8.60 8.81 -16.18
N LEU A 177 -8.21 8.51 -14.94
CA LEU A 177 -9.12 8.53 -13.81
C LEU A 177 -9.74 9.92 -13.60
N GLY A 178 -8.92 10.98 -13.70
CA GLY A 178 -9.38 12.34 -13.56
C GLY A 178 -10.47 12.72 -14.57
N ILE A 179 -10.26 12.38 -15.83
CA ILE A 179 -11.28 12.59 -16.89
C ILE A 179 -12.50 11.71 -16.64
N TYR A 180 -12.28 10.44 -16.30
CA TYR A 180 -13.35 9.48 -16.03
C TYR A 180 -14.24 9.90 -14.86
N ALA A 181 -13.68 10.53 -13.84
CA ALA A 181 -14.41 10.96 -12.64
C ALA A 181 -15.57 11.92 -12.96
N PHE A 182 -15.45 12.76 -13.98
CA PHE A 182 -16.53 13.65 -14.42
C PHE A 182 -17.71 12.91 -15.07
N THR A 183 -17.55 11.64 -15.41
CA THR A 183 -18.64 10.80 -15.90
C THR A 183 -19.40 10.10 -14.78
N LEU A 184 -18.88 10.10 -13.53
CA LEU A 184 -19.49 9.42 -12.40
C LEU A 184 -20.83 10.04 -11.98
N PRO A 185 -21.69 9.30 -11.25
CA PRO A 185 -22.93 9.86 -10.72
C PRO A 185 -22.68 11.06 -9.82
N LYS A 186 -23.55 12.06 -9.88
CA LYS A 186 -23.46 13.28 -9.06
C LYS A 186 -23.56 12.92 -7.59
N THR A 187 -22.53 13.26 -6.82
CA THR A 187 -22.41 12.98 -5.38
C THR A 187 -22.28 14.31 -4.63
N PRO A 188 -23.39 14.89 -4.17
CA PRO A 188 -23.34 16.16 -3.45
C PRO A 188 -22.53 16.02 -2.16
N PRO A 189 -21.94 17.13 -1.66
CA PRO A 189 -21.12 17.09 -0.45
C PRO A 189 -21.93 16.62 0.77
N PRO A 190 -21.47 15.57 1.49
CA PRO A 190 -22.27 14.92 2.53
C PRO A 190 -22.46 15.77 3.80
N ALA A 191 -21.64 16.80 4.01
CA ALA A 191 -21.67 17.64 5.19
C ALA A 191 -21.91 19.14 4.89
N LYS A 192 -22.55 19.45 3.74
CA LYS A 192 -22.73 20.83 3.25
C LYS A 192 -23.33 21.78 4.29
N ASP A 193 -24.33 21.32 5.03
CA ASP A 193 -25.08 22.13 5.97
C ASP A 193 -24.76 21.83 7.46
N LYS A 194 -23.74 20.97 7.70
CA LYS A 194 -23.35 20.61 9.07
C LYS A 194 -22.31 21.60 9.63
N PRO A 195 -22.36 21.96 10.92
CA PRO A 195 -21.33 22.79 11.54
C PRO A 195 -19.97 22.13 11.49
N LEU A 196 -18.90 22.93 11.36
CA LEU A 196 -17.54 22.42 11.39
C LEU A 196 -17.21 21.92 12.81
N ASN A 197 -16.87 20.65 12.91
CA ASN A 197 -16.39 20.06 14.17
C ASN A 197 -14.89 19.76 14.04
N ILE A 198 -14.06 20.69 14.47
CA ILE A 198 -12.59 20.55 14.45
C ILE A 198 -12.14 19.37 15.33
N GLY A 199 -12.82 19.12 16.46
CA GLY A 199 -12.52 17.97 17.32
C GLY A 199 -12.72 16.65 16.61
N ALA A 200 -13.77 16.53 15.79
CA ALA A 200 -13.99 15.33 14.96
C ALA A 200 -12.92 15.16 13.87
N LEU A 201 -12.51 16.25 13.23
CA LEU A 201 -11.43 16.24 12.23
C LEU A 201 -10.08 15.81 12.84
N LEU A 202 -9.80 16.25 14.06
CA LEU A 202 -8.59 15.88 14.80
C LEU A 202 -8.75 14.59 15.61
N MET A 203 -9.85 13.86 15.41
CA MET A 203 -10.14 12.56 16.05
C MET A 203 -10.09 12.59 17.58
N VAL A 204 -10.39 13.77 18.20
CA VAL A 204 -10.24 14.01 19.64
C VAL A 204 -11.03 13.02 20.49
N ASP A 205 -12.25 12.67 20.05
CA ASP A 205 -13.07 11.70 20.79
C ASP A 205 -12.52 10.28 20.65
N ALA A 206 -11.98 9.92 19.49
CA ALA A 206 -11.35 8.62 19.28
C ALA A 206 -10.07 8.43 20.12
N LEU A 207 -9.33 9.50 20.43
CA LEU A 207 -8.18 9.42 21.34
C LEU A 207 -8.57 8.92 22.74
N LYS A 208 -9.85 9.08 23.13
CA LYS A 208 -10.34 8.54 24.41
C LYS A 208 -10.31 7.02 24.47
N LEU A 209 -10.36 6.33 23.31
CA LEU A 209 -10.25 4.87 23.23
C LEU A 209 -8.89 4.37 23.73
N LEU A 210 -7.83 5.18 23.60
CA LEU A 210 -6.49 4.86 24.11
C LEU A 210 -6.43 4.77 25.64
N LYS A 211 -7.46 5.23 26.36
CA LYS A 211 -7.57 5.02 27.82
C LYS A 211 -7.92 3.57 28.17
N SER A 212 -8.44 2.79 27.21
CA SER A 212 -8.63 1.34 27.38
C SER A 212 -7.32 0.62 27.12
N PRO A 213 -6.73 -0.10 28.09
CA PRO A 213 -5.45 -0.77 27.91
C PRO A 213 -5.41 -1.73 26.72
N PRO A 214 -6.46 -2.58 26.49
CA PRO A 214 -6.45 -3.46 25.32
C PRO A 214 -6.38 -2.68 23.98
N PHE A 215 -7.18 -1.60 23.87
CA PHE A 215 -7.16 -0.79 22.66
C PHE A 215 -5.83 -0.03 22.49
N ALA A 216 -5.24 0.47 23.57
CA ALA A 216 -3.93 1.13 23.52
C ALA A 216 -2.83 0.18 23.08
N VAL A 217 -2.80 -1.06 23.58
CA VAL A 217 -1.85 -2.09 23.13
C VAL A 217 -2.06 -2.43 21.66
N PHE A 218 -3.32 -2.61 21.23
CA PHE A 218 -3.64 -2.84 19.83
C PHE A 218 -3.16 -1.67 18.94
N ALA A 219 -3.48 -0.44 19.29
CA ALA A 219 -3.10 0.75 18.54
C ALA A 219 -1.58 0.93 18.46
N LEU A 220 -0.86 0.71 19.58
CA LEU A 220 0.60 0.77 19.61
C LEU A 220 1.23 -0.31 18.74
N CYS A 221 0.78 -1.56 18.87
CA CYS A 221 1.31 -2.66 18.05
C CYS A 221 0.95 -2.48 16.56
N SER A 222 -0.21 -1.89 16.26
CA SER A 222 -0.60 -1.55 14.88
C SER A 222 0.28 -0.47 14.28
N PHE A 223 0.66 0.53 15.06
CA PHE A 223 1.66 1.52 14.66
C PHE A 223 3.04 0.87 14.44
N LEU A 224 3.51 0.08 15.40
CA LEU A 224 4.86 -0.52 15.35
C LEU A 224 5.01 -1.53 14.20
N ILE A 225 4.00 -2.34 13.89
CA ILE A 225 4.09 -3.36 12.82
C ILE A 225 4.17 -2.74 11.43
N CYS A 226 3.74 -1.48 11.26
CA CYS A 226 3.91 -0.75 10.02
C CYS A 226 5.39 -0.43 9.74
N ILE A 227 6.26 -0.43 10.76
CA ILE A 227 7.70 -0.23 10.57
C ILE A 227 8.30 -1.37 9.73
N PRO A 228 8.26 -2.65 10.15
CA PRO A 228 8.72 -3.74 9.27
C PRO A 228 7.94 -3.83 7.96
N LEU A 229 6.65 -3.45 7.92
CA LEU A 229 5.90 -3.40 6.66
C LEU A 229 6.48 -2.40 5.65
N ALA A 230 6.99 -1.25 6.11
CA ALA A 230 7.66 -0.28 5.24
C ALA A 230 8.93 -0.86 4.60
N TYR A 231 9.68 -1.72 5.31
CA TYR A 231 10.81 -2.46 4.73
C TYR A 231 10.38 -3.34 3.55
N TYR A 232 9.22 -4.01 3.69
CA TYR A 232 8.67 -4.81 2.58
C TYR A 232 8.37 -3.94 1.36
N TYR A 233 7.58 -2.89 1.52
CA TYR A 233 7.24 -2.03 0.38
C TYR A 233 8.45 -1.31 -0.21
N GLY A 234 9.35 -0.84 0.66
CA GLY A 234 10.50 -0.06 0.24
C GLY A 234 11.61 -0.86 -0.42
N GLN A 235 11.75 -2.17 -0.14
CA GLN A 235 12.94 -2.90 -0.55
C GLN A 235 12.68 -4.24 -1.27
N THR A 236 11.44 -4.74 -1.31
CA THR A 236 11.22 -6.08 -1.90
C THR A 236 11.51 -6.10 -3.40
N ALA A 237 11.11 -5.09 -4.19
CA ALA A 237 11.41 -5.10 -5.62
C ALA A 237 12.91 -4.98 -5.90
N ASN A 238 13.65 -4.18 -5.13
CA ASN A 238 15.11 -4.13 -5.16
C ASN A 238 15.74 -5.49 -4.90
N TYR A 239 15.29 -6.15 -3.83
CA TYR A 239 15.76 -7.49 -3.47
C TYR A 239 15.47 -8.52 -4.57
N LEU A 240 14.26 -8.53 -5.13
CA LEU A 240 13.90 -9.44 -6.22
C LEU A 240 14.72 -9.18 -7.49
N GLY A 241 14.96 -7.90 -7.84
CA GLY A 241 15.82 -7.54 -8.94
C GLY A 241 17.25 -8.03 -8.74
N ALA A 242 17.82 -7.82 -7.54
CA ALA A 242 19.12 -8.32 -7.15
C ALA A 242 19.19 -9.86 -7.11
N ALA A 243 18.10 -10.54 -6.76
CA ALA A 243 17.99 -12.01 -6.77
C ALA A 243 17.75 -12.60 -8.18
N GLY A 244 17.80 -11.78 -9.22
CA GLY A 244 17.71 -12.22 -10.61
C GLY A 244 16.29 -12.42 -11.15
N PHE A 245 15.25 -11.90 -10.49
CA PHE A 245 13.92 -11.87 -11.09
C PHE A 245 13.91 -10.92 -12.30
N LYS A 246 13.42 -11.42 -13.44
CA LYS A 246 13.36 -10.62 -14.67
C LYS A 246 12.43 -9.43 -14.50
N GLU A 247 11.23 -9.64 -13.92
CA GLU A 247 10.22 -8.61 -13.71
C GLU A 247 9.68 -8.68 -12.27
N ALA A 248 10.29 -7.90 -11.38
CA ALA A 248 9.93 -7.86 -9.97
C ALA A 248 8.46 -7.42 -9.76
N GLY A 249 7.95 -6.50 -10.58
CA GLY A 249 6.56 -6.04 -10.52
C GLY A 249 5.55 -7.17 -10.75
N ALA A 250 5.80 -8.04 -11.73
CA ALA A 250 4.96 -9.20 -11.98
C ALA A 250 5.02 -10.21 -10.81
N ALA A 251 6.20 -10.50 -10.29
CA ALA A 251 6.36 -11.42 -9.17
C ALA A 251 5.64 -10.93 -7.90
N MET A 252 5.67 -9.62 -7.62
CA MET A 252 5.00 -9.03 -6.46
C MET A 252 3.46 -9.13 -6.53
N THR A 253 2.86 -9.29 -7.71
CA THR A 253 1.39 -9.46 -7.83
C THR A 253 0.88 -10.73 -7.14
N LEU A 254 1.75 -11.73 -6.92
CA LEU A 254 1.40 -12.93 -6.16
C LEU A 254 0.89 -12.60 -4.74
N GLY A 255 1.43 -11.53 -4.14
CA GLY A 255 0.97 -11.03 -2.84
C GLY A 255 -0.48 -10.56 -2.86
N GLN A 256 -0.86 -9.76 -3.86
CA GLN A 256 -2.23 -9.26 -4.02
C GLN A 256 -3.21 -10.37 -4.46
N MET A 257 -2.74 -11.34 -5.25
CA MET A 257 -3.57 -12.51 -5.58
C MET A 257 -3.90 -13.32 -4.31
N SER A 258 -2.93 -13.49 -3.40
CA SER A 258 -3.18 -14.16 -2.12
C SER A 258 -4.10 -13.36 -1.22
N GLU A 259 -4.03 -12.01 -1.22
CA GLU A 259 -4.95 -11.12 -0.49
C GLU A 259 -6.41 -11.37 -0.88
N ILE A 260 -6.72 -11.49 -2.17
CA ILE A 260 -8.09 -11.79 -2.63
C ILE A 260 -8.59 -13.10 -2.00
N ILE A 261 -7.75 -14.13 -1.96
CA ILE A 261 -8.10 -15.45 -1.42
C ILE A 261 -8.37 -15.36 0.09
N PHE A 262 -7.44 -14.76 0.84
CA PHE A 262 -7.55 -14.69 2.30
C PHE A 262 -8.63 -13.74 2.77
N MET A 263 -8.89 -12.65 2.04
CA MET A 263 -10.02 -11.75 2.29
C MET A 263 -11.36 -12.49 2.23
N LEU A 264 -11.56 -13.38 1.26
CA LEU A 264 -12.76 -14.21 1.17
C LEU A 264 -12.87 -15.23 2.32
N LEU A 265 -11.74 -15.62 2.90
CA LEU A 265 -11.68 -16.59 4.00
C LEU A 265 -11.75 -15.95 5.40
N ILE A 266 -11.69 -14.61 5.50
CA ILE A 266 -11.76 -13.88 6.80
C ILE A 266 -12.94 -14.33 7.65
N PRO A 267 -14.21 -14.38 7.17
CA PRO A 267 -15.36 -14.75 8.00
C PRO A 267 -15.23 -16.14 8.61
N PHE A 268 -14.63 -17.08 7.87
CA PHE A 268 -14.37 -18.43 8.34
C PHE A 268 -13.34 -18.46 9.47
N PHE A 269 -12.19 -17.81 9.26
CA PHE A 269 -11.13 -17.80 10.25
C PHE A 269 -11.49 -16.95 11.47
N PHE A 270 -12.18 -15.83 11.28
CA PHE A 270 -12.59 -14.96 12.36
C PHE A 270 -13.49 -15.69 13.37
N ARG A 271 -14.47 -16.48 12.89
CA ARG A 271 -15.34 -17.30 13.75
C ARG A 271 -14.59 -18.38 14.50
N LYS A 272 -13.53 -18.97 13.91
CA LYS A 272 -12.77 -20.07 14.55
C LYS A 272 -11.68 -19.59 15.49
N LEU A 273 -10.98 -18.53 15.12
CA LEU A 273 -9.75 -18.10 15.80
C LEU A 273 -9.98 -16.88 16.72
N GLY A 274 -10.96 -16.05 16.40
CA GLY A 274 -11.19 -14.78 17.09
C GLY A 274 -10.10 -13.75 16.80
N VAL A 275 -10.33 -12.49 17.24
CA VAL A 275 -9.50 -11.34 16.92
C VAL A 275 -8.03 -11.54 17.32
N LYS A 276 -7.76 -11.93 18.58
CA LYS A 276 -6.39 -12.03 19.10
C LYS A 276 -5.53 -12.99 18.27
N VAL A 277 -6.06 -14.18 17.99
CA VAL A 277 -5.29 -15.22 17.28
C VAL A 277 -5.09 -14.81 15.81
N MET A 278 -6.09 -14.21 15.16
CA MET A 278 -5.93 -13.72 13.78
C MET A 278 -4.85 -12.65 13.68
N LEU A 279 -4.84 -11.66 14.57
CA LEU A 279 -3.81 -10.64 14.61
C LEU A 279 -2.42 -11.25 14.84
N LEU A 280 -2.30 -12.23 15.75
CA LEU A 280 -1.03 -12.94 16.00
C LEU A 280 -0.58 -13.76 14.79
N VAL A 281 -1.49 -14.43 14.09
CA VAL A 281 -1.17 -15.17 12.85
C VAL A 281 -0.68 -14.21 11.77
N GLY A 282 -1.33 -13.06 11.59
CA GLY A 282 -0.87 -12.01 10.68
C GLY A 282 0.55 -11.54 11.02
N MET A 283 0.83 -11.23 12.29
CA MET A 283 2.17 -10.85 12.76
C MET A 283 3.19 -11.98 12.57
N GLY A 284 2.82 -13.23 12.88
CA GLY A 284 3.68 -14.41 12.68
C GLY A 284 4.03 -14.63 11.21
N CYS A 285 3.10 -14.36 10.30
CA CYS A 285 3.36 -14.42 8.86
C CYS A 285 4.32 -13.32 8.40
N TRP A 286 4.35 -12.12 9.01
CA TRP A 286 5.40 -11.15 8.75
C TRP A 286 6.77 -11.65 9.19
N VAL A 287 6.89 -12.23 10.38
CA VAL A 287 8.14 -12.86 10.83
C VAL A 287 8.59 -13.92 9.84
N LEU A 288 7.70 -14.86 9.50
CA LEU A 288 8.00 -15.95 8.58
C LEU A 288 8.42 -15.43 7.19
N ARG A 289 7.76 -14.40 6.67
CA ARG A 289 8.09 -13.77 5.38
C ARG A 289 9.54 -13.31 5.35
N TYR A 290 9.96 -12.51 6.35
CA TYR A 290 11.30 -11.94 6.37
C TYR A 290 12.36 -13.00 6.65
N VAL A 291 12.04 -14.02 7.45
CA VAL A 291 12.91 -15.19 7.62
C VAL A 291 13.08 -15.96 6.30
N LEU A 292 12.00 -16.17 5.54
CA LEU A 292 12.08 -16.81 4.22
C LEU A 292 12.91 -15.99 3.24
N PHE A 293 12.75 -14.66 3.23
CA PHE A 293 13.58 -13.77 2.42
C PHE A 293 15.05 -13.85 2.81
N ALA A 294 15.36 -13.82 4.11
CA ALA A 294 16.73 -13.93 4.62
C ALA A 294 17.35 -15.28 4.27
N MET A 295 16.67 -16.38 4.54
CA MET A 295 17.19 -17.72 4.29
C MET A 295 17.28 -18.07 2.81
N GLY A 296 16.38 -17.52 2.00
CA GLY A 296 16.37 -17.74 0.57
C GLY A 296 17.37 -16.89 -0.21
N ALA A 297 17.96 -15.86 0.40
CA ALA A 297 18.83 -14.92 -0.28
C ALA A 297 20.16 -15.57 -0.78
N PRO A 298 20.98 -16.25 0.04
CA PRO A 298 22.30 -16.72 -0.38
C PRO A 298 22.28 -17.56 -1.65
N ASP A 299 21.39 -18.55 -1.69
CA ASP A 299 21.27 -19.50 -2.81
C ASP A 299 20.14 -19.14 -3.78
N GLN A 300 19.54 -17.96 -3.64
CA GLN A 300 18.41 -17.47 -4.43
C GLN A 300 17.27 -18.49 -4.54
N VAL A 301 16.91 -19.08 -3.40
CA VAL A 301 15.93 -20.17 -3.31
C VAL A 301 14.54 -19.67 -3.68
N MET A 302 14.17 -19.80 -4.94
CA MET A 302 12.98 -19.26 -5.59
C MET A 302 11.70 -19.45 -4.77
N TRP A 303 11.44 -20.70 -4.30
CA TRP A 303 10.20 -20.98 -3.59
C TRP A 303 10.10 -20.22 -2.25
N MET A 304 11.22 -19.93 -1.56
CA MET A 304 11.23 -19.15 -0.34
C MET A 304 10.87 -17.70 -0.62
N LEU A 305 11.40 -17.13 -1.69
CA LEU A 305 11.12 -15.77 -2.11
C LEU A 305 9.63 -15.62 -2.51
N LEU A 306 9.13 -16.51 -3.35
CA LEU A 306 7.73 -16.50 -3.79
C LEU A 306 6.76 -16.76 -2.62
N MET A 307 7.08 -17.68 -1.72
CA MET A 307 6.28 -17.91 -0.52
C MET A 307 6.27 -16.68 0.39
N GLY A 308 7.42 -16.02 0.58
CA GLY A 308 7.51 -14.76 1.32
C GLY A 308 6.60 -13.67 0.73
N ILE A 309 6.50 -13.57 -0.60
CA ILE A 309 5.57 -12.66 -1.27
C ILE A 309 4.12 -13.13 -1.03
N ALA A 310 3.82 -14.42 -1.25
CA ALA A 310 2.46 -14.96 -1.13
C ALA A 310 1.88 -14.84 0.28
N LEU A 311 2.70 -14.81 1.34
CA LEU A 311 2.26 -14.55 2.71
C LEU A 311 1.63 -13.16 2.89
N HIS A 312 1.71 -12.27 1.88
CA HIS A 312 1.16 -10.91 1.96
C HIS A 312 -0.33 -10.89 2.29
N GLY A 313 -1.13 -11.74 1.66
CA GLY A 313 -2.56 -11.81 1.92
C GLY A 313 -2.87 -12.12 3.39
N ILE A 314 -2.22 -13.14 3.97
CA ILE A 314 -2.45 -13.48 5.38
C ILE A 314 -1.99 -12.33 6.29
N CYS A 315 -0.79 -11.80 6.07
CA CYS A 315 -0.27 -10.71 6.88
C CYS A 315 -1.22 -9.51 6.88
N TYR A 316 -1.64 -9.09 5.68
CA TYR A 316 -2.44 -7.88 5.50
C TYR A 316 -3.87 -8.07 6.00
N ASP A 317 -4.53 -9.12 5.55
CA ASP A 317 -5.94 -9.34 5.85
C ASP A 317 -6.18 -9.70 7.32
N PHE A 318 -5.38 -10.63 7.85
CA PHE A 318 -5.55 -11.07 9.25
C PHE A 318 -5.13 -10.00 10.25
N PHE A 319 -4.32 -9.03 9.84
CA PHE A 319 -3.97 -7.93 10.73
C PHE A 319 -4.81 -6.68 10.46
N PHE A 320 -4.74 -6.11 9.26
CA PHE A 320 -5.39 -4.80 9.01
C PHE A 320 -6.91 -4.93 8.90
N VAL A 321 -7.44 -5.89 8.14
CA VAL A 321 -8.90 -6.02 8.02
C VAL A 321 -9.52 -6.42 9.36
N CYS A 322 -8.92 -7.37 10.09
CA CYS A 322 -9.38 -7.69 11.45
C CYS A 322 -9.19 -6.52 12.43
N GLY A 323 -8.15 -5.72 12.27
CA GLY A 323 -7.92 -4.51 13.04
C GLY A 323 -9.01 -3.45 12.82
N PHE A 324 -9.44 -3.26 11.59
CA PHE A 324 -10.58 -2.40 11.28
C PHE A 324 -11.87 -2.91 11.91
N ILE A 325 -12.17 -4.20 11.80
CA ILE A 325 -13.34 -4.84 12.44
C ILE A 325 -13.27 -4.68 13.97
N TYR A 326 -12.11 -4.91 14.58
CA TYR A 326 -11.93 -4.74 16.02
C TYR A 326 -12.16 -3.30 16.46
N THR A 327 -11.62 -2.33 15.72
CA THR A 327 -11.78 -0.89 15.98
C THR A 327 -13.25 -0.48 15.91
N ASP A 328 -13.96 -0.94 14.90
CA ASP A 328 -15.39 -0.65 14.72
C ASP A 328 -16.23 -1.15 15.88
N LYS A 329 -15.96 -2.36 16.37
CA LYS A 329 -16.66 -2.94 17.51
C LYS A 329 -16.36 -2.27 18.86
N LYS A 330 -15.15 -1.71 19.02
CA LYS A 330 -14.74 -1.02 20.25
C LYS A 330 -15.20 0.41 20.31
N ALA A 331 -15.41 1.04 19.18
CA ALA A 331 -15.84 2.42 19.12
C ALA A 331 -17.37 2.54 19.26
N PRO A 332 -17.88 3.42 20.15
CA PRO A 332 -19.27 3.83 20.12
C PRO A 332 -19.70 4.32 18.74
N ALA A 333 -20.96 4.09 18.36
CA ALA A 333 -21.46 4.38 17.01
C ALA A 333 -21.16 5.83 16.55
N GLU A 334 -21.23 6.79 17.49
CA GLU A 334 -21.04 8.22 17.22
C GLU A 334 -19.61 8.59 16.81
N ILE A 335 -18.61 7.76 17.18
CA ILE A 335 -17.19 8.04 16.91
C ILE A 335 -16.50 6.98 16.08
N ARG A 336 -17.24 6.00 15.51
CA ARG A 336 -16.63 4.92 14.67
C ARG A 336 -15.76 5.47 13.55
N GLY A 337 -16.26 6.47 12.82
CA GLY A 337 -15.49 7.11 11.74
C GLY A 337 -14.20 7.76 12.24
N GLN A 338 -14.22 8.43 13.40
CA GLN A 338 -13.02 9.00 14.02
C GLN A 338 -12.03 7.88 14.45
N ALA A 339 -12.54 6.78 14.99
CA ALA A 339 -11.70 5.65 15.43
C ALA A 339 -11.00 4.95 14.24
N GLN A 340 -11.71 4.76 13.14
CA GLN A 340 -11.13 4.25 11.89
C GLN A 340 -10.06 5.21 11.33
N SER A 341 -10.35 6.50 11.32
CA SER A 341 -9.39 7.52 10.89
C SER A 341 -8.14 7.56 11.79
N LEU A 342 -8.31 7.38 13.11
CA LEU A 342 -7.20 7.29 14.05
C LEU A 342 -6.32 6.07 13.75
N LEU A 343 -6.91 4.91 13.46
CA LEU A 343 -6.14 3.72 13.10
C LEU A 343 -5.35 3.94 11.80
N VAL A 344 -5.97 4.52 10.76
CA VAL A 344 -5.29 4.85 9.51
C VAL A 344 -4.17 5.87 9.75
N PHE A 345 -4.40 6.90 10.56
CA PHE A 345 -3.38 7.88 10.91
C PHE A 345 -2.18 7.24 11.61
N LEU A 346 -2.42 6.35 12.58
CA LEU A 346 -1.36 5.66 13.31
C LEU A 346 -0.60 4.65 12.42
N THR A 347 -1.30 3.94 11.53
CA THR A 347 -0.71 2.89 10.69
C THR A 347 -0.12 3.47 9.39
N GLN A 348 -0.98 3.90 8.47
CA GLN A 348 -0.58 4.36 7.13
C GLN A 348 0.11 5.74 7.15
N GLY A 349 -0.22 6.58 8.14
CA GLY A 349 0.46 7.85 8.35
C GLY A 349 1.74 7.66 9.15
N LEU A 350 1.67 7.73 10.48
CA LEU A 350 2.84 7.79 11.35
C LEU A 350 3.69 6.50 11.27
N GLY A 351 3.07 5.31 11.28
CA GLY A 351 3.77 4.03 11.30
C GLY A 351 4.60 3.81 10.03
N MET A 352 3.99 4.04 8.88
CA MET A 352 4.70 3.94 7.59
C MET A 352 5.75 5.03 7.43
N PHE A 353 5.49 6.26 7.90
CA PHE A 353 6.49 7.34 7.88
C PHE A 353 7.74 6.98 8.68
N VAL A 354 7.57 6.57 9.93
CA VAL A 354 8.70 6.11 10.77
C VAL A 354 9.37 4.90 10.15
N GLY A 355 8.59 3.98 9.59
CA GLY A 355 9.10 2.78 8.93
C GLY A 355 10.00 3.08 7.73
N PHE A 356 9.61 3.98 6.85
CA PHE A 356 10.45 4.39 5.72
C PHE A 356 11.70 5.17 6.19
N ARG A 357 11.57 6.02 7.23
CA ARG A 357 12.75 6.66 7.86
C ARG A 357 13.73 5.65 8.44
N MET A 358 13.24 4.59 9.06
CA MET A 358 14.10 3.53 9.57
C MET A 358 14.71 2.67 8.45
N ALA A 359 13.97 2.42 7.38
CA ALA A 359 14.45 1.60 6.26
C ALA A 359 15.51 2.33 5.42
N PHE A 360 15.36 3.64 5.24
CA PHE A 360 16.21 4.45 4.35
C PHE A 360 17.08 5.49 5.08
N GLY A 361 16.89 5.67 6.37
CA GLY A 361 17.56 6.73 7.15
C GLY A 361 16.99 8.13 6.89
N GLY A 362 17.53 9.11 7.57
CA GLY A 362 17.22 10.52 7.37
C GLY A 362 16.72 11.25 8.61
N SER A 363 16.63 12.58 8.50
CA SER A 363 16.18 13.45 9.59
C SER A 363 14.65 13.50 9.68
N ILE A 364 14.12 13.60 10.90
CA ILE A 364 12.70 13.91 11.10
C ILE A 364 12.49 15.38 10.73
N PRO A 365 11.57 15.70 9.79
CA PRO A 365 11.33 17.07 9.36
C PRO A 365 11.07 18.00 10.54
N PHE A 366 11.65 19.20 10.48
CA PHE A 366 11.53 20.26 11.50
C PHE A 366 12.13 19.93 12.88
N THR A 367 12.95 18.87 12.97
CA THR A 367 13.68 18.49 14.19
C THR A 367 15.16 18.29 13.90
N SER A 368 15.98 18.23 14.98
CA SER A 368 17.39 17.82 14.88
C SER A 368 17.58 16.32 15.06
N ILE A 369 16.50 15.54 15.06
CA ILE A 369 16.54 14.10 15.27
C ILE A 369 16.84 13.42 13.95
N GLU A 370 17.97 12.74 13.86
CA GLU A 370 18.28 11.84 12.76
C GLU A 370 17.94 10.41 13.16
N ILE A 371 17.20 9.73 12.27
CA ILE A 371 17.00 8.29 12.39
C ILE A 371 18.07 7.65 11.50
N PRO A 372 19.07 6.96 12.10
CA PRO A 372 20.05 6.24 11.30
C PRO A 372 19.37 5.12 10.53
N ASN A 373 19.92 4.76 9.39
CA ASN A 373 19.54 3.52 8.72
C ASN A 373 19.76 2.35 9.68
N SER A 374 18.72 1.56 9.91
CA SER A 374 18.70 0.50 10.91
C SER A 374 19.67 -0.65 10.65
N VAL A 375 20.26 -0.73 9.47
CA VAL A 375 21.19 -1.79 9.04
C VAL A 375 22.59 -1.22 8.72
N GLY A 376 23.01 -0.22 9.44
CA GLY A 376 24.34 0.39 9.30
C GLY A 376 24.45 1.32 8.09
N ASP A 377 25.57 1.25 7.35
CA ASP A 377 25.90 2.14 6.24
C ASP A 377 25.15 1.80 4.92
N TYR A 378 24.00 1.15 5.01
CA TYR A 378 23.31 0.65 3.82
C TYR A 378 22.51 1.70 3.03
N GLY A 379 22.43 2.93 3.49
CA GLY A 379 21.70 3.97 2.75
C GLY A 379 20.29 3.54 2.38
N ASN A 380 19.98 3.52 1.08
CA ASN A 380 18.67 3.10 0.55
C ASN A 380 18.51 1.57 0.41
N ALA A 381 19.60 0.83 0.43
CA ALA A 381 19.67 -0.62 0.29
C ALA A 381 21.01 -1.15 0.84
N PRO A 382 21.21 -2.49 0.94
CA PRO A 382 22.50 -3.06 1.32
C PRO A 382 23.66 -2.56 0.46
N ALA A 383 24.86 -2.43 1.04
CA ALA A 383 26.02 -1.79 0.42
C ALA A 383 26.40 -2.35 -0.98
N ASN A 384 26.29 -3.67 -1.15
CA ASN A 384 26.60 -4.31 -2.43
C ASN A 384 25.41 -4.37 -3.39
N HIS A 385 24.24 -3.81 -3.03
CA HIS A 385 23.08 -3.81 -3.92
C HIS A 385 23.28 -2.93 -5.15
N GLN A 386 23.67 -1.67 -4.96
CA GLN A 386 23.82 -0.74 -6.09
C GLN A 386 24.89 -1.19 -7.09
N PRO A 387 26.10 -1.62 -6.65
CA PRO A 387 27.09 -2.19 -7.59
C PRO A 387 26.56 -3.37 -8.41
N LEU A 388 25.72 -4.23 -7.80
CA LEU A 388 25.11 -5.34 -8.53
C LEU A 388 24.05 -4.85 -9.52
N ILE A 389 23.17 -3.91 -9.14
CA ILE A 389 22.16 -3.35 -10.05
C ILE A 389 22.82 -2.63 -11.23
N ASP A 390 23.88 -1.87 -10.99
CA ASP A 390 24.63 -1.20 -12.06
C ASP A 390 25.24 -2.23 -13.04
N ASN A 391 25.80 -3.32 -12.53
CA ASN A 391 26.35 -4.41 -13.34
C ASN A 391 25.25 -5.13 -14.14
N ILE A 392 24.08 -5.44 -13.52
CA ILE A 392 22.94 -6.03 -14.22
C ILE A 392 22.41 -5.08 -15.31
N THR A 393 22.32 -3.77 -15.01
CA THR A 393 21.82 -2.77 -15.96
C THR A 393 22.77 -2.62 -17.16
N ALA A 394 24.07 -2.60 -16.92
CA ALA A 394 25.09 -2.57 -17.98
C ALA A 394 24.98 -3.83 -18.88
N ALA A 395 24.91 -5.01 -18.25
CA ALA A 395 24.78 -6.28 -19.00
C ALA A 395 23.47 -6.36 -19.81
N LYS A 396 22.35 -5.82 -19.27
CA LYS A 396 21.09 -5.69 -20.04
C LYS A 396 21.23 -4.77 -21.24
N GLY A 397 22.00 -3.67 -21.13
CA GLY A 397 22.23 -2.72 -22.21
C GLY A 397 23.03 -3.31 -23.39
N GLU A 398 23.86 -4.31 -23.13
CA GLU A 398 24.65 -5.03 -24.15
C GLU A 398 23.87 -6.18 -24.81
N ALA A 399 22.82 -6.66 -24.15
CA ALA A 399 22.01 -7.77 -24.64
C ALA A 399 21.01 -7.31 -25.73
N PRO A 400 20.66 -8.19 -26.69
CA PRO A 400 19.58 -7.90 -27.64
C PRO A 400 18.26 -7.60 -26.89
N THR A 401 17.57 -6.55 -27.31
CA THR A 401 16.26 -6.22 -26.74
C THR A 401 15.28 -7.38 -26.98
N PRO A 402 14.73 -7.99 -25.92
CA PRO A 402 13.78 -9.08 -26.06
C PRO A 402 12.52 -8.60 -26.77
N SER A 403 11.88 -9.50 -27.52
CA SER A 403 10.56 -9.17 -28.10
C SER A 403 9.50 -9.05 -27.01
N PHE A 404 8.40 -8.36 -27.31
CA PHE A 404 7.25 -8.27 -26.38
C PHE A 404 6.77 -9.65 -25.90
N PHE A 405 6.71 -10.63 -26.80
CA PHE A 405 6.31 -12.00 -26.43
C PHE A 405 7.31 -12.69 -25.51
N ASP A 406 8.62 -12.50 -25.74
CA ASP A 406 9.65 -13.05 -24.88
C ASP A 406 9.62 -12.44 -23.49
N THR A 407 9.42 -11.12 -23.40
CA THR A 407 9.24 -10.42 -22.12
C THR A 407 8.00 -10.92 -21.39
N MET A 408 6.86 -10.95 -22.06
CA MET A 408 5.59 -11.36 -21.48
C MET A 408 5.62 -12.83 -20.99
N THR A 409 6.18 -13.75 -21.78
CA THR A 409 6.26 -15.16 -21.40
C THR A 409 7.35 -15.42 -20.36
N GLY A 410 8.39 -14.60 -20.35
CA GLY A 410 9.52 -14.69 -19.42
C GLY A 410 9.39 -13.89 -18.13
N MET A 411 8.32 -13.08 -17.93
CA MET A 411 8.23 -12.13 -16.84
C MET A 411 8.26 -12.73 -15.42
N PHE A 412 7.89 -14.00 -15.28
CA PHE A 412 8.02 -14.74 -14.01
C PHE A 412 9.32 -15.54 -13.90
N GLY A 413 10.18 -15.46 -14.93
CA GLY A 413 11.47 -16.14 -14.96
C GLY A 413 12.49 -15.46 -14.06
N THR A 414 13.55 -16.24 -13.78
CA THR A 414 14.75 -15.77 -13.08
C THR A 414 15.98 -16.06 -13.88
N GLY A 415 17.05 -15.34 -13.59
CA GLY A 415 18.37 -15.47 -14.20
C GLY A 415 18.96 -14.10 -14.47
N TYR A 416 20.28 -14.07 -14.55
CA TYR A 416 21.02 -12.85 -14.85
C TYR A 416 21.35 -12.79 -16.36
N PRO A 417 21.48 -11.58 -16.94
CA PRO A 417 22.10 -11.42 -18.25
C PRO A 417 23.51 -12.00 -18.29
N GLU A 418 24.01 -12.34 -19.49
CA GLU A 418 25.40 -12.72 -19.65
C GLU A 418 26.33 -11.56 -19.24
N GLY A 419 27.45 -11.88 -18.57
CA GLY A 419 28.42 -10.88 -18.12
C GLY A 419 28.20 -10.34 -16.71
N VAL A 420 27.14 -10.73 -16.02
CA VAL A 420 26.95 -10.36 -14.60
C VAL A 420 27.98 -11.07 -13.73
N ASP A 421 28.68 -10.29 -12.88
CA ASP A 421 29.73 -10.80 -11.99
C ASP A 421 29.12 -11.60 -10.83
N ALA A 422 29.37 -12.90 -10.82
CA ALA A 422 28.90 -13.82 -9.79
C ALA A 422 29.38 -13.42 -8.37
N SER A 423 30.56 -12.78 -8.24
CA SER A 423 31.07 -12.34 -6.95
C SER A 423 30.28 -11.17 -6.37
N LEU A 424 29.74 -10.29 -7.22
CA LEU A 424 28.82 -9.23 -6.81
C LEU A 424 27.49 -9.81 -6.37
N VAL A 425 26.98 -10.81 -7.08
CA VAL A 425 25.74 -11.52 -6.70
C VAL A 425 25.88 -12.13 -5.31
N GLU A 426 26.96 -12.90 -5.08
CA GLU A 426 27.23 -13.54 -3.77
C GLU A 426 27.26 -12.52 -2.64
N LYS A 427 28.02 -11.43 -2.81
CA LYS A 427 28.14 -10.36 -1.80
C LYS A 427 26.79 -9.67 -1.53
N ALA A 428 26.09 -9.29 -2.58
CA ALA A 428 24.80 -8.62 -2.45
C ALA A 428 23.75 -9.53 -1.78
N MET A 429 23.73 -10.82 -2.10
CA MET A 429 22.81 -11.77 -1.48
C MET A 429 23.13 -12.03 -0.01
N ALA A 430 24.41 -12.05 0.39
CA ALA A 430 24.82 -12.11 1.79
C ALA A 430 24.37 -10.86 2.57
N ASP A 431 24.49 -9.69 1.97
CA ASP A 431 23.98 -8.44 2.57
C ASP A 431 22.46 -8.44 2.71
N TRP A 432 21.73 -8.89 1.68
CA TRP A 432 20.28 -9.02 1.73
C TRP A 432 19.82 -10.03 2.78
N GLN A 433 20.53 -11.11 3.01
CA GLN A 433 20.26 -12.05 4.10
C GLN A 433 20.27 -11.31 5.46
N ASN A 434 21.33 -10.56 5.74
CA ASN A 434 21.47 -9.79 6.98
C ASN A 434 20.38 -8.72 7.10
N TYR A 435 20.07 -8.04 5.99
CA TYR A 435 19.04 -7.01 5.93
C TYR A 435 17.66 -7.56 6.36
N TRP A 436 17.24 -8.70 5.84
CA TRP A 436 15.90 -9.23 6.12
C TRP A 436 15.76 -9.81 7.52
N TYR A 437 16.83 -10.21 8.19
CA TYR A 437 16.75 -10.60 9.60
C TYR A 437 16.35 -9.46 10.52
N PHE A 438 16.66 -8.21 10.16
CA PHE A 438 16.31 -7.06 10.99
C PHE A 438 14.79 -6.82 11.08
N PRO A 439 14.04 -6.66 9.99
CA PRO A 439 12.58 -6.55 10.06
C PRO A 439 11.91 -7.83 10.59
N ALA A 440 12.51 -9.02 10.41
CA ALA A 440 12.04 -10.24 11.04
C ALA A 440 12.09 -10.14 12.57
N GLY A 441 13.22 -9.69 13.11
CA GLY A 441 13.41 -9.47 14.56
C GLY A 441 12.45 -8.43 15.13
N MET A 442 12.28 -7.29 14.42
CA MET A 442 11.29 -6.27 14.82
C MET A 442 9.86 -6.85 14.89
N ALA A 443 9.44 -7.54 13.84
CA ALA A 443 8.11 -8.14 13.78
C ALA A 443 7.90 -9.19 14.89
N ALA A 444 8.93 -9.99 15.18
CA ALA A 444 8.91 -10.98 16.26
C ALA A 444 8.76 -10.33 17.64
N VAL A 445 9.53 -9.27 17.93
CA VAL A 445 9.42 -8.53 19.19
C VAL A 445 8.03 -7.93 19.35
N ILE A 446 7.49 -7.29 18.31
CA ILE A 446 6.14 -6.69 18.34
C ILE A 446 5.08 -7.79 18.57
N MET A 447 5.20 -8.93 17.90
CA MET A 447 4.32 -10.08 18.08
C MET A 447 4.34 -10.59 19.54
N VAL A 448 5.50 -10.70 20.16
CA VAL A 448 5.64 -11.11 21.56
C VAL A 448 5.00 -10.08 22.50
N ILE A 449 5.28 -8.81 22.31
CA ILE A 449 4.63 -7.72 23.07
C ILE A 449 3.11 -7.83 22.97
N PHE A 450 2.58 -7.99 21.74
CA PHE A 450 1.14 -8.14 21.53
C PHE A 450 0.59 -9.40 22.19
N ALA A 451 1.26 -10.54 22.05
CA ALA A 451 0.82 -11.81 22.63
C ALA A 451 0.65 -11.74 24.16
N VAL A 452 1.60 -11.06 24.82
CA VAL A 452 1.61 -10.92 26.29
C VAL A 452 0.68 -9.80 26.76
N ALA A 453 0.70 -8.64 26.11
CA ALA A 453 0.03 -7.45 26.59
C ALA A 453 -1.41 -7.28 26.09
N PHE A 454 -1.76 -7.88 24.94
CA PHE A 454 -3.12 -7.80 24.41
C PHE A 454 -4.03 -8.88 25.02
N TRP A 455 -5.08 -8.43 25.70
CA TRP A 455 -6.12 -9.31 26.24
C TRP A 455 -7.47 -8.59 26.11
N ASP A 456 -8.27 -9.05 25.19
CA ASP A 456 -9.63 -8.57 25.02
C ASP A 456 -10.57 -9.75 24.71
N LYS A 457 -11.74 -9.73 25.33
CA LYS A 457 -12.78 -10.73 25.15
C LYS A 457 -13.83 -10.23 24.16
N VAL A 458 -13.44 -9.92 22.93
CA VAL A 458 -14.43 -9.74 21.86
C VAL A 458 -14.89 -11.14 21.45
N LYS A 459 -16.11 -11.50 21.85
CA LYS A 459 -16.69 -12.80 21.50
C LYS A 459 -17.04 -12.86 20.01
N THR A 460 -16.92 -14.03 19.43
CA THR A 460 -17.30 -14.33 18.05
C THR A 460 -18.80 -14.17 17.80
N ASP A 461 -19.62 -14.33 18.84
CA ASP A 461 -21.08 -14.18 18.77
C ASP A 461 -21.51 -12.72 18.51
N ASP A 462 -20.67 -11.75 18.91
CA ASP A 462 -20.90 -10.33 18.61
C ASP A 462 -20.76 -10.01 17.10
N VAL A 463 -20.22 -10.91 16.28
CA VAL A 463 -20.12 -10.75 14.81
C VAL A 463 -21.44 -11.08 14.14
N SER A 464 -22.12 -12.13 14.59
CA SER A 464 -23.41 -12.55 14.05
C SER A 464 -24.54 -11.59 14.44
N GLU A 465 -24.48 -10.99 15.63
CA GLU A 465 -25.46 -10.00 16.08
C GLU A 465 -25.24 -8.62 15.46
N ALA A 466 -24.00 -8.23 15.18
CA ALA A 466 -23.72 -6.96 14.48
C ALA A 466 -24.09 -7.04 13.00
N GLU A 467 -23.81 -8.15 12.31
CA GLU A 467 -24.28 -8.40 10.95
C GLU A 467 -25.81 -8.55 10.88
N ALA A 468 -26.45 -9.11 11.90
CA ALA A 468 -27.90 -9.18 12.04
C ALA A 468 -28.56 -7.84 12.44
N ALA A 469 -27.86 -7.02 13.23
CA ALA A 469 -28.33 -5.69 13.63
C ALA A 469 -28.13 -4.63 12.53
N GLU A 470 -27.24 -4.84 11.56
CA GLU A 470 -27.02 -3.94 10.41
C GLU A 470 -27.91 -4.28 9.20
N GLY A 471 -28.98 -5.04 9.39
CA GLY A 471 -30.11 -5.10 8.47
C GLY A 471 -29.95 -5.99 7.26
N LEU A 472 -29.85 -7.28 7.48
CA LEU A 472 -30.49 -8.22 6.56
C LEU A 472 -32.00 -8.10 6.78
N PRO A 473 -32.84 -7.83 5.75
CA PRO A 473 -34.28 -7.94 5.90
C PRO A 473 -34.62 -9.38 6.30
N GLU A 474 -35.48 -9.55 7.29
CA GLU A 474 -36.00 -10.85 7.79
C GLU A 474 -36.74 -11.67 6.70
N ASP A 475 -36.85 -11.20 5.48
CA ASP A 475 -37.59 -11.79 4.38
C ASP A 475 -36.73 -12.07 3.14
N ALA A 476 -35.65 -12.87 3.29
CA ALA A 476 -35.05 -13.51 2.13
C ALA A 476 -35.46 -14.99 2.12
N PRO A 477 -36.27 -15.46 1.12
CA PRO A 477 -36.62 -16.87 1.03
C PRO A 477 -35.40 -17.74 0.74
N ALA A 478 -35.42 -18.95 1.30
CA ALA A 478 -34.39 -19.97 1.31
C ALA A 478 -33.84 -20.39 -0.07
#